data_4e2930bc975ef7fdb67aeb65a91b95ed
#
_entry.id   4e2930bc975ef7fdb67aeb65a91b95ed
#
_cell.length_a   1.000
_cell.length_b   1.000
_cell.length_c   1.000
_cell.angle_alpha   90.00
_cell.angle_beta   90.00
_cell.angle_gamma   90.00
#
_symmetry.space_group_name_H-M   'P 1'
#
loop_
_entity.id
_entity.type
_entity.pdbx_description
1 polymer ?
#
loop_
_entity_poly.entity_id
_entity_poly.type
_entity_poly.pdbx_seq_one_letter_code
_entity_poly.pdbx_strand_id
1 'polypeptide(L)'
;MSYALALIGFLGFFITNIYMIIQAVKKKFRKKLLLPPLICFILFIIGASLMPSSTKVAIKTIQISLENQETEYDINQTIPVSISVEPSDADISDLTYISSAGKSDTFTFTDNKIETGTAEGSYEIYVKCGDIESNKLSITVVDVAARKAAQEQAELETQKQAELEAQEEAQK
;
A
#
# COMPACT_ATOMS: atom_id res chain seq x y z
N MET A 1 -29.25 0.90 4.06
CA MET A 1 -30.46 0.32 4.67
C MET A 1 -30.34 -1.19 4.95
N SER A 2 -29.67 -1.99 4.13
CA SER A 2 -29.56 -3.47 4.29
C SER A 2 -28.89 -3.94 5.58
N TYR A 3 -27.81 -3.25 6.02
CA TYR A 3 -27.11 -3.60 7.27
C TYR A 3 -27.99 -3.45 8.53
N ALA A 4 -28.84 -2.41 8.56
CA ALA A 4 -29.74 -2.19 9.68
C ALA A 4 -30.77 -3.32 9.80
N LEU A 5 -31.31 -3.79 8.69
CA LEU A 5 -32.26 -4.92 8.65
C LEU A 5 -31.61 -6.23 9.10
N ALA A 6 -30.40 -6.52 8.66
CA ALA A 6 -29.65 -7.71 9.08
C ALA A 6 -29.33 -7.67 10.58
N LEU A 7 -28.95 -6.51 11.10
CA LEU A 7 -28.61 -6.31 12.51
C LEU A 7 -29.83 -6.45 13.41
N ILE A 8 -30.98 -5.91 12.99
CA ILE A 8 -32.25 -6.06 13.69
C ILE A 8 -32.69 -7.52 13.70
N GLY A 9 -32.58 -8.23 12.56
CA GLY A 9 -32.89 -9.66 12.45
C GLY A 9 -32.00 -10.51 13.35
N PHE A 10 -30.69 -10.23 13.40
CA PHE A 10 -29.75 -10.93 14.25
C PHE A 10 -30.02 -10.71 15.75
N LEU A 11 -30.23 -9.47 16.16
CA LEU A 11 -30.54 -9.12 17.55
C LEU A 11 -31.86 -9.75 18.00
N GLY A 12 -32.90 -9.67 17.14
CA GLY A 12 -34.20 -10.28 17.39
C GLY A 12 -34.12 -11.80 17.52
N PHE A 13 -33.31 -12.46 16.68
CA PHE A 13 -33.06 -13.90 16.77
C PHE A 13 -32.42 -14.30 18.10
N PHE A 14 -31.43 -13.57 18.59
CA PHE A 14 -30.78 -13.85 19.86
C PHE A 14 -31.75 -13.66 21.04
N ILE A 15 -32.47 -12.56 21.09
CA ILE A 15 -33.41 -12.27 22.16
C ILE A 15 -34.51 -13.35 22.22
N THR A 16 -35.08 -13.74 21.08
CA THR A 16 -36.13 -14.78 21.03
C THR A 16 -35.61 -16.16 21.39
N ASN A 17 -34.37 -16.51 21.03
CA ASN A 17 -33.76 -17.77 21.47
C ASN A 17 -33.54 -17.81 22.98
N ILE A 18 -33.03 -16.75 23.59
CA ILE A 18 -32.85 -16.65 25.05
C ILE A 18 -34.24 -16.80 25.76
N TYR A 19 -35.24 -16.10 25.23
CA TYR A 19 -36.61 -16.20 25.76
C TYR A 19 -37.16 -17.63 25.65
N MET A 20 -36.94 -18.33 24.53
CA MET A 20 -37.32 -19.72 24.33
C MET A 20 -36.64 -20.66 25.31
N ILE A 21 -35.34 -20.49 25.55
CA ILE A 21 -34.60 -21.29 26.54
C ILE A 21 -35.22 -21.10 27.95
N ILE A 22 -35.49 -19.86 28.32
CA ILE A 22 -36.13 -19.57 29.63
C ILE A 22 -37.51 -20.23 29.75
N GLN A 23 -38.33 -20.22 28.70
CA GLN A 23 -39.65 -20.87 28.71
C GLN A 23 -39.57 -22.38 28.68
N ALA A 24 -38.56 -22.96 28.00
CA ALA A 24 -38.31 -24.40 28.01
C ALA A 24 -37.92 -24.89 29.41
N VAL A 25 -37.05 -24.16 30.11
CA VAL A 25 -36.67 -24.44 31.50
C VAL A 25 -37.87 -24.38 32.44
N LYS A 26 -38.82 -23.45 32.21
CA LYS A 26 -40.05 -23.33 33.01
C LYS A 26 -41.14 -24.31 32.63
N LYS A 27 -40.87 -25.33 31.77
CA LYS A 27 -41.82 -26.37 31.28
C LYS A 27 -43.14 -25.83 30.72
N LYS A 28 -43.16 -24.57 30.24
CA LYS A 28 -44.34 -23.92 29.62
C LYS A 28 -44.25 -23.81 28.09
N PHE A 29 -43.68 -24.84 27.44
CA PHE A 29 -43.47 -24.83 25.98
C PHE A 29 -44.81 -24.97 25.23
N ARG A 30 -45.20 -23.92 24.49
CA ARG A 30 -46.34 -23.92 23.58
C ARG A 30 -45.87 -23.92 22.13
N LYS A 31 -46.45 -24.76 21.24
CA LYS A 31 -46.08 -24.84 19.80
C LYS A 31 -46.11 -23.48 19.09
N LYS A 32 -46.98 -22.56 19.54
CA LYS A 32 -47.07 -21.17 18.98
C LYS A 32 -45.81 -20.31 19.28
N LEU A 33 -44.94 -20.75 20.20
CA LEU A 33 -43.74 -20.01 20.59
C LEU A 33 -42.59 -20.17 19.56
N LEU A 34 -42.71 -21.11 18.61
CA LEU A 34 -41.73 -21.32 17.53
C LEU A 34 -41.85 -20.30 16.39
N LEU A 35 -42.99 -19.61 16.29
CA LEU A 35 -43.25 -18.66 15.17
C LEU A 35 -42.31 -17.43 15.18
N PRO A 36 -42.06 -16.73 16.31
CA PRO A 36 -41.20 -15.57 16.35
C PRO A 36 -39.75 -15.82 15.90
N PRO A 37 -39.04 -16.87 16.39
CA PRO A 37 -37.68 -17.12 15.94
C PRO A 37 -37.60 -17.52 14.45
N LEU A 38 -38.62 -18.20 13.93
CA LEU A 38 -38.69 -18.53 12.51
C LEU A 38 -38.80 -17.27 11.63
N ILE A 39 -39.65 -16.33 12.01
CA ILE A 39 -39.81 -15.06 11.30
C ILE A 39 -38.49 -14.27 11.33
N CYS A 40 -37.83 -14.19 12.51
CA CYS A 40 -36.54 -13.49 12.64
C CYS A 40 -35.45 -14.15 11.79
N PHE A 41 -35.44 -15.48 11.69
CA PHE A 41 -34.50 -16.22 10.85
C PHE A 41 -34.73 -15.96 9.35
N ILE A 42 -35.99 -15.94 8.91
CA ILE A 42 -36.34 -15.59 7.52
C ILE A 42 -35.90 -14.15 7.21
N LEU A 43 -36.17 -13.19 8.09
CA LEU A 43 -35.73 -11.81 7.93
C LEU A 43 -34.20 -11.68 7.88
N PHE A 44 -33.48 -12.48 8.65
CA PHE A 44 -32.03 -12.52 8.61
C PHE A 44 -31.52 -13.04 7.26
N ILE A 45 -32.09 -14.14 6.74
CA ILE A 45 -31.71 -14.70 5.43
C ILE A 45 -31.98 -13.68 4.33
N ILE A 46 -33.15 -13.03 4.32
CA ILE A 46 -33.48 -11.99 3.35
C ILE A 46 -32.51 -10.81 3.45
N GLY A 47 -32.23 -10.34 4.68
CA GLY A 47 -31.26 -9.26 4.92
C GLY A 47 -29.85 -9.59 4.45
N ALA A 48 -29.40 -10.82 4.69
CA ALA A 48 -28.08 -11.30 4.23
C ALA A 48 -28.02 -11.43 2.71
N SER A 49 -29.12 -11.86 2.06
CA SER A 49 -29.19 -11.98 0.60
C SER A 49 -29.26 -10.62 -0.13
N LEU A 50 -29.67 -9.57 0.57
CA LEU A 50 -29.72 -8.20 0.04
C LEU A 50 -28.42 -7.42 0.29
N MET A 51 -27.43 -8.01 0.99
CA MET A 51 -26.12 -7.38 1.07
C MET A 51 -25.50 -7.35 -0.34
N PRO A 52 -25.14 -6.16 -0.86
CA PRO A 52 -24.44 -6.10 -2.11
C PRO A 52 -23.13 -6.88 -1.92
N SER A 53 -22.95 -7.96 -2.67
CA SER A 53 -21.63 -8.52 -2.87
C SER A 53 -20.82 -7.40 -3.52
N SER A 54 -19.78 -6.90 -2.86
CA SER A 54 -18.84 -6.01 -3.54
C SER A 54 -18.20 -6.84 -4.64
N THR A 55 -18.74 -6.74 -5.84
CA THR A 55 -18.06 -7.24 -7.03
C THR A 55 -16.77 -6.44 -7.12
N LYS A 56 -15.64 -7.09 -6.81
CA LYS A 56 -14.32 -6.49 -7.03
C LYS A 56 -14.25 -6.13 -8.51
N VAL A 57 -14.15 -4.84 -8.80
CA VAL A 57 -13.96 -4.38 -10.17
C VAL A 57 -12.51 -4.69 -10.54
N ALA A 58 -12.32 -5.48 -11.58
CA ALA A 58 -11.00 -5.89 -12.03
C ALA A 58 -10.24 -4.71 -12.66
N ILE A 59 -8.98 -4.58 -12.30
CA ILE A 59 -8.06 -3.62 -12.92
C ILE A 59 -7.82 -4.03 -14.37
N LYS A 60 -7.82 -3.06 -15.29
CA LYS A 60 -7.45 -3.22 -16.69
C LYS A 60 -6.07 -2.66 -16.99
N THR A 61 -5.77 -1.51 -16.41
CA THR A 61 -4.50 -0.80 -16.61
C THR A 61 -4.04 -0.21 -15.29
N ILE A 62 -2.72 -0.21 -15.08
CA ILE A 62 -2.06 0.44 -13.96
C ILE A 62 -1.00 1.37 -14.54
N GLN A 63 -0.91 2.59 -14.02
CA GLN A 63 0.17 3.52 -14.34
C GLN A 63 0.77 4.05 -13.05
N ILE A 64 2.11 4.14 -13.02
CA ILE A 64 2.87 4.75 -11.94
C ILE A 64 3.65 5.93 -12.48
N SER A 65 3.72 7.03 -11.75
CA SER A 65 4.48 8.23 -12.09
C SER A 65 5.13 8.84 -10.86
N LEU A 66 6.26 9.52 -11.07
CA LEU A 66 6.93 10.32 -10.06
C LEU A 66 6.27 11.70 -10.03
N GLU A 67 5.98 12.24 -8.84
CA GLU A 67 5.34 13.54 -8.73
C GLU A 67 6.26 14.70 -9.15
N ASN A 68 7.57 14.57 -8.89
CA ASN A 68 8.57 15.62 -9.16
C ASN A 68 9.35 15.44 -10.46
N GLN A 69 9.12 14.36 -11.22
CA GLN A 69 9.81 14.04 -12.47
C GLN A 69 11.35 13.96 -12.38
N GLU A 70 11.91 13.90 -11.18
CA GLU A 70 13.32 13.67 -10.96
C GLU A 70 13.64 12.19 -11.21
N THR A 71 14.88 11.91 -11.63
CA THR A 71 15.35 10.54 -11.86
C THR A 71 16.53 10.15 -10.96
N GLU A 72 17.14 11.14 -10.28
CA GLU A 72 18.25 10.94 -9.35
C GLU A 72 17.80 11.33 -7.94
N TYR A 73 18.02 10.44 -6.97
CA TYR A 73 17.59 10.59 -5.58
C TYR A 73 18.73 10.22 -4.64
N ASP A 74 18.75 10.87 -3.47
CA ASP A 74 19.73 10.55 -2.43
C ASP A 74 19.39 9.22 -1.74
N ILE A 75 20.37 8.64 -1.08
CA ILE A 75 20.15 7.52 -0.14
C ILE A 75 19.21 7.95 0.99
N ASN A 76 18.38 7.01 1.48
CA ASN A 76 17.39 7.25 2.54
C ASN A 76 16.40 8.42 2.26
N GLN A 77 16.13 8.69 1.00
CA GLN A 77 15.18 9.73 0.58
C GLN A 77 13.79 9.16 0.35
N THR A 78 12.76 9.91 0.71
CA THR A 78 11.36 9.56 0.42
C THR A 78 10.92 10.19 -0.89
N ILE A 79 10.45 9.36 -1.82
CA ILE A 79 9.99 9.73 -3.16
C ILE A 79 8.47 9.58 -3.22
N PRO A 80 7.71 10.66 -3.43
CA PRO A 80 6.28 10.56 -3.64
C PRO A 80 5.98 10.02 -5.04
N VAL A 81 5.08 9.04 -5.11
CA VAL A 81 4.62 8.43 -6.36
C VAL A 81 3.11 8.51 -6.48
N SER A 82 2.63 8.66 -7.69
CA SER A 82 1.21 8.63 -8.01
C SER A 82 0.89 7.36 -8.79
N ILE A 83 -0.15 6.64 -8.33
CA ILE A 83 -0.66 5.45 -9.00
C ILE A 83 -2.04 5.76 -9.54
N SER A 84 -2.26 5.51 -10.80
CA SER A 84 -3.57 5.56 -11.43
C SER A 84 -3.97 4.20 -11.97
N VAL A 85 -5.23 3.83 -11.80
CA VAL A 85 -5.79 2.56 -12.27
C VAL A 85 -7.02 2.81 -13.14
N GLU A 86 -7.25 1.95 -14.09
CA GLU A 86 -8.47 1.93 -14.89
C GLU A 86 -9.17 0.58 -14.74
N PRO A 87 -10.50 0.57 -14.48
CA PRO A 87 -11.33 1.74 -14.12
C PRO A 87 -10.99 2.32 -12.74
N SER A 88 -11.35 3.58 -12.47
CA SER A 88 -10.97 4.30 -11.24
C SER A 88 -11.60 3.75 -9.95
N ASP A 89 -12.62 2.91 -10.07
CA ASP A 89 -13.29 2.18 -8.99
C ASP A 89 -12.78 0.75 -8.82
N ALA A 90 -11.68 0.40 -9.49
CA ALA A 90 -11.06 -0.91 -9.36
C ALA A 90 -10.51 -1.15 -7.95
N ASP A 91 -10.53 -2.41 -7.52
CA ASP A 91 -9.97 -2.81 -6.23
C ASP A 91 -8.45 -2.87 -6.31
N ILE A 92 -7.79 -1.97 -5.57
CA ILE A 92 -6.33 -1.85 -5.49
C ILE A 92 -5.71 -2.51 -4.25
N SER A 93 -6.48 -3.29 -3.50
CA SER A 93 -6.01 -3.91 -2.24
C SER A 93 -4.85 -4.89 -2.43
N ASP A 94 -4.71 -5.47 -3.62
CA ASP A 94 -3.71 -6.48 -3.96
C ASP A 94 -2.52 -5.89 -4.76
N LEU A 95 -2.32 -4.56 -4.75
CA LEU A 95 -1.18 -3.93 -5.40
C LEU A 95 0.14 -4.28 -4.70
N THR A 96 1.12 -4.66 -5.50
CA THR A 96 2.46 -4.99 -5.02
C THR A 96 3.51 -4.20 -5.80
N TYR A 97 4.40 -3.52 -5.09
CA TYR A 97 5.56 -2.86 -5.69
C TYR A 97 6.66 -3.87 -5.96
N ILE A 98 7.31 -3.72 -7.09
CA ILE A 98 8.44 -4.57 -7.52
C ILE A 98 9.58 -3.67 -7.94
N SER A 99 10.79 -4.01 -7.47
CA SER A 99 12.03 -3.35 -7.85
C SER A 99 12.99 -4.33 -8.50
N SER A 100 13.77 -3.88 -9.49
CA SER A 100 14.83 -4.65 -10.12
C SER A 100 16.01 -4.94 -9.18
N ALA A 101 16.09 -4.28 -8.03
CA ALA A 101 17.12 -4.52 -7.01
C ALA A 101 17.02 -5.89 -6.32
N GLY A 102 15.99 -6.69 -6.63
CA GLY A 102 15.71 -7.92 -5.88
C GLY A 102 15.10 -7.64 -4.50
N LYS A 103 15.35 -8.50 -3.51
CA LYS A 103 14.71 -8.37 -2.19
C LYS A 103 15.24 -7.20 -1.36
N SER A 104 14.35 -6.33 -1.01
CA SER A 104 14.02 -5.66 0.24
C SER A 104 14.95 -4.62 0.89
N ASP A 105 16.25 -4.61 0.73
CA ASP A 105 17.07 -3.66 1.51
C ASP A 105 17.32 -2.33 0.80
N THR A 106 16.91 -2.23 -0.47
CA THR A 106 17.13 -1.05 -1.31
C THR A 106 15.94 -0.10 -1.32
N PHE A 107 14.72 -0.63 -1.13
CA PHE A 107 13.51 0.19 -1.16
C PHE A 107 12.48 -0.29 -0.14
N THR A 108 11.87 0.66 0.57
CA THR A 108 10.67 0.45 1.37
C THR A 108 9.49 1.11 0.68
N PHE A 109 8.40 0.37 0.50
CA PHE A 109 7.19 0.84 -0.15
C PHE A 109 6.09 1.03 0.88
N THR A 110 5.53 2.23 0.97
CA THR A 110 4.43 2.53 1.88
C THR A 110 3.43 3.43 1.17
N ASP A 111 2.21 2.93 0.97
CA ASP A 111 1.14 3.63 0.27
C ASP A 111 1.64 4.20 -1.08
N ASN A 112 1.66 5.53 -1.22
CA ASN A 112 2.13 6.23 -2.41
C ASN A 112 3.54 6.81 -2.25
N LYS A 113 4.41 6.14 -1.50
CA LYS A 113 5.78 6.59 -1.23
C LYS A 113 6.76 5.44 -1.39
N ILE A 114 7.92 5.78 -1.92
CA ILE A 114 9.07 4.91 -2.03
C ILE A 114 10.19 5.53 -1.20
N GLU A 115 10.72 4.80 -0.23
CA GLU A 115 11.93 5.19 0.49
C GLU A 115 13.11 4.47 -0.11
N THR A 116 14.12 5.22 -0.55
CA THR A 116 15.40 4.66 -1.01
C THR A 116 16.18 4.14 0.18
N GLY A 117 16.86 3.01 0.01
CA GLY A 117 17.81 2.53 1.00
C GLY A 117 19.18 3.17 0.84
N THR A 118 20.22 2.49 1.32
CA THR A 118 21.60 2.95 1.28
C THR A 118 22.40 2.45 0.06
N ALA A 119 21.80 1.60 -0.77
CA ALA A 119 22.48 1.03 -1.93
C ALA A 119 22.37 1.99 -3.13
N GLU A 120 23.54 2.43 -3.62
CA GLU A 120 23.62 3.23 -4.85
C GLU A 120 23.39 2.36 -6.09
N GLY A 121 22.83 2.96 -7.14
CA GLY A 121 22.61 2.29 -8.42
C GLY A 121 21.41 2.79 -9.18
N SER A 122 21.20 2.24 -10.37
CA SER A 122 20.03 2.50 -11.19
C SER A 122 19.06 1.33 -11.09
N TYR A 123 17.79 1.63 -10.85
CA TYR A 123 16.75 0.65 -10.56
C TYR A 123 15.50 0.91 -11.39
N GLU A 124 14.83 -0.16 -11.79
CA GLU A 124 13.49 -0.09 -12.35
C GLU A 124 12.48 -0.45 -11.28
N ILE A 125 11.43 0.36 -11.13
CA ILE A 125 10.33 0.14 -10.19
C ILE A 125 9.02 0.10 -10.98
N TYR A 126 8.16 -0.85 -10.64
CA TYR A 126 6.82 -0.96 -11.20
C TYR A 126 5.85 -1.54 -10.18
N VAL A 127 4.57 -1.44 -10.46
CA VAL A 127 3.49 -1.96 -9.63
C VAL A 127 2.78 -3.10 -10.35
N LYS A 128 2.42 -4.13 -9.60
CA LYS A 128 1.71 -5.30 -10.11
C LYS A 128 0.45 -5.58 -9.30
N CYS A 129 -0.62 -5.96 -9.98
CA CYS A 129 -1.83 -6.50 -9.38
C CYS A 129 -2.29 -7.72 -10.19
N GLY A 130 -2.16 -8.91 -9.59
CA GLY A 130 -2.37 -10.16 -10.32
C GLY A 130 -1.42 -10.29 -11.51
N ASP A 131 -1.97 -10.39 -12.72
CA ASP A 131 -1.19 -10.51 -13.98
C ASP A 131 -0.97 -9.16 -14.68
N ILE A 132 -1.47 -8.06 -14.11
CA ILE A 132 -1.38 -6.72 -14.72
C ILE A 132 -0.19 -5.99 -14.09
N GLU A 133 0.67 -5.45 -14.95
CA GLU A 133 1.84 -4.66 -14.57
C GLU A 133 1.70 -3.23 -15.06
N SER A 134 2.22 -2.28 -14.30
CA SER A 134 2.30 -0.87 -14.70
C SER A 134 3.45 -0.65 -15.70
N ASN A 135 3.56 0.60 -16.19
CA ASN A 135 4.81 1.08 -16.76
C ASN A 135 5.94 1.00 -15.72
N LYS A 136 7.18 1.00 -16.18
CA LYS A 136 8.37 1.00 -15.34
C LYS A 136 8.90 2.41 -15.15
N LEU A 137 9.28 2.73 -13.91
CA LEU A 137 10.00 3.94 -13.55
C LEU A 137 11.47 3.59 -13.39
N SER A 138 12.35 4.37 -14.05
CA SER A 138 13.80 4.25 -13.84
C SER A 138 14.23 5.36 -12.87
N ILE A 139 14.86 4.97 -11.77
CA ILE A 139 15.42 5.88 -10.77
C ILE A 139 16.87 5.54 -10.51
N THR A 140 17.67 6.53 -10.19
CA THR A 140 19.07 6.36 -9.79
C THR A 140 19.24 6.84 -8.35
N VAL A 141 19.77 5.99 -7.49
CA VAL A 141 20.08 6.31 -6.10
C VAL A 141 21.57 6.59 -5.98
N VAL A 142 21.93 7.70 -5.35
CA VAL A 142 23.29 8.18 -5.15
C VAL A 142 23.50 8.65 -3.72
N ASP A 143 24.72 8.53 -3.21
CA ASP A 143 25.11 9.21 -1.98
C ASP A 143 25.64 10.61 -2.35
N VAL A 144 24.74 11.60 -2.27
CA VAL A 144 25.06 13.00 -2.60
C VAL A 144 26.12 13.55 -1.65
N ALA A 145 26.10 13.17 -0.38
CA ALA A 145 27.06 13.63 0.62
C ALA A 145 28.47 13.09 0.35
N ALA A 146 28.56 11.80 0.05
CA ALA A 146 29.84 11.18 -0.31
C ALA A 146 30.41 11.74 -1.61
N ARG A 147 29.55 11.96 -2.63
CA ARG A 147 29.96 12.55 -3.90
C ARG A 147 30.47 13.99 -3.72
N LYS A 148 29.81 14.79 -2.90
CA LYS A 148 30.25 16.15 -2.59
C LYS A 148 31.57 16.18 -1.83
N ALA A 149 31.74 15.30 -0.82
CA ALA A 149 33.00 15.20 -0.08
C ALA A 149 34.17 14.77 -0.99
N ALA A 150 33.94 13.85 -1.92
CA ALA A 150 34.96 13.46 -2.89
C ALA A 150 35.33 14.59 -3.85
N GLN A 151 34.39 15.42 -4.28
CA GLN A 151 34.68 16.59 -5.10
C GLN A 151 35.50 17.65 -4.32
N GLU A 152 35.14 17.96 -3.10
CA GLU A 152 35.87 18.90 -2.24
C GLU A 152 37.31 18.43 -1.99
N GLN A 153 37.51 17.12 -1.80
CA GLN A 153 38.86 16.56 -1.67
C GLN A 153 39.67 16.69 -2.96
N ALA A 154 39.07 16.38 -4.11
CA ALA A 154 39.75 16.49 -5.41
C ALA A 154 40.13 17.95 -5.73
N GLU A 155 39.26 18.91 -5.39
CA GLU A 155 39.58 20.34 -5.56
C GLU A 155 40.75 20.77 -4.63
N LEU A 156 40.74 20.30 -3.37
CA LEU A 156 41.79 20.63 -2.42
C LEU A 156 43.15 20.03 -2.83
N GLU A 157 43.17 18.82 -3.35
CA GLU A 157 44.39 18.20 -3.89
C GLU A 157 44.91 18.95 -5.10
N THR A 158 44.02 19.37 -6.00
CA THR A 158 44.40 20.17 -7.19
C THR A 158 44.99 21.52 -6.79
N GLN A 159 44.41 22.17 -5.78
CA GLN A 159 44.92 23.45 -5.26
C GLN A 159 46.32 23.28 -4.63
N LYS A 160 46.50 22.21 -3.80
CA LYS A 160 47.81 21.95 -3.18
C LYS A 160 48.90 21.68 -4.23
N GLN A 161 48.52 20.97 -5.28
CA GLN A 161 49.46 20.61 -6.33
C GLN A 161 49.89 21.86 -7.12
N ALA A 162 48.92 22.76 -7.46
CA ALA A 162 49.21 24.02 -8.11
C ALA A 162 50.08 24.95 -7.23
N GLU A 163 49.84 24.97 -5.91
CA GLU A 163 50.68 25.76 -5.00
C GLU A 163 52.10 25.22 -4.87
N LEU A 164 52.28 23.90 -4.88
CA LEU A 164 53.59 23.27 -4.85
C LEU A 164 54.38 23.58 -6.10
N GLU A 165 53.73 23.48 -7.30
CA GLU A 165 54.38 23.81 -8.58
C GLU A 165 54.79 25.31 -8.65
N ALA A 166 53.92 26.20 -8.12
CA ALA A 166 54.26 27.60 -8.08
C ALA A 166 55.45 27.92 -7.13
N GLN A 167 55.58 27.20 -6.03
CA GLN A 167 56.72 27.33 -5.11
C GLN A 167 58.02 26.78 -5.73
N GLU A 168 57.98 25.68 -6.49
CA GLU A 168 59.14 25.15 -7.24
C GLU A 168 59.61 26.10 -8.33
N GLU A 169 58.68 26.73 -9.06
CA GLU A 169 59.04 27.73 -10.09
C GLU A 169 59.67 29.00 -9.47
N ALA A 170 59.24 29.44 -8.30
CA ALA A 170 59.79 30.59 -7.60
C ALA A 170 61.19 30.38 -7.03
N GLN A 171 61.65 29.16 -6.91
CA GLN A 171 62.99 28.80 -6.38
C GLN A 171 64.03 28.58 -7.48
N LYS A 172 63.65 28.69 -8.73
CA LYS A 172 64.50 28.51 -9.91
C LYS A 172 65.01 29.85 -10.47
#